data_24a6b0d33d2180c8e1c831f97fe9e127
#
_entry.id   24a6b0d33d2180c8e1c831f97fe9e127
#
_cell.length_a   1.000
_cell.length_b   1.000
_cell.length_c   1.000
_cell.angle_alpha   90.00
_cell.angle_beta   90.00
_cell.angle_gamma   90.00
#
_symmetry.space_group_name_H-M   'P 1'
#
loop_
_entity.id
_entity.type
_entity.pdbx_description
1 polymer ?
#
loop_
_entity_poly.entity_id
_entity_poly.type
_entity_poly.pdbx_seq_one_letter_code
_entity_poly.pdbx_strand_id
1 'polypeptide(L)'
;MKLKIGSDIIKVYKDVHTWAGIVCGLMLFIAFYAGAITMFEKPLERWATPPSQLAEAPPLEDAEKLLAAVLEQYPDAARRYSIVVTPTPDQPARLVFAERGAGPRELVEYGASFAADGSLQVQRLRPAKAAQVVDRMHQYVGLPFPDPVAKAVMGAVALAYAVALLSGLIVLLPTIMKDVFALRIGNNLKRMWLDAHNALGIFSLPFHLMIALTSVVFAFHSPFYASQEKLVYGGEIDWGTHEE
;
A
#
# COMPACT_ATOMS: atom_id res chain seq x y z
N MET A 1 39.01 -11.99 12.54
CA MET A 1 38.46 -12.11 13.90
C MET A 1 37.32 -13.12 13.87
N LYS A 2 37.46 -14.33 14.45
CA LYS A 2 36.35 -15.33 14.48
C LYS A 2 35.49 -15.00 15.70
N LEU A 3 34.32 -14.45 15.49
CA LEU A 3 33.27 -14.33 16.52
C LEU A 3 32.90 -15.75 16.99
N LYS A 4 33.35 -16.14 18.18
CA LYS A 4 32.92 -17.39 18.84
C LYS A 4 31.60 -17.09 19.56
N ILE A 5 30.47 -17.29 18.86
CA ILE A 5 29.15 -17.32 19.50
C ILE A 5 28.95 -18.74 20.05
N GLY A 6 28.49 -18.87 21.29
CA GLY A 6 28.22 -20.17 21.90
C GLY A 6 27.16 -20.97 21.12
N SER A 7 27.35 -22.28 21.03
CA SER A 7 26.46 -23.20 20.31
C SER A 7 24.99 -23.09 20.78
N ASP A 8 24.79 -22.89 22.08
CA ASP A 8 23.47 -22.80 22.70
C ASP A 8 22.72 -21.51 22.29
N ILE A 9 23.47 -20.40 22.19
CA ILE A 9 22.95 -19.13 21.70
C ILE A 9 22.48 -19.28 20.24
N ILE A 10 23.32 -19.86 19.38
CA ILE A 10 22.95 -20.11 17.96
C ILE A 10 21.72 -20.97 17.87
N LYS A 11 21.56 -21.99 18.71
CA LYS A 11 20.38 -22.85 18.72
C LYS A 11 19.10 -22.06 19.03
N VAL A 12 19.14 -21.22 20.08
CA VAL A 12 18.00 -20.36 20.46
C VAL A 12 17.62 -19.43 19.29
N TYR A 13 18.58 -18.73 18.70
CA TYR A 13 18.29 -17.83 17.57
C TYR A 13 17.78 -18.57 16.34
N LYS A 14 18.24 -19.80 16.09
CA LYS A 14 17.71 -20.65 15.03
C LYS A 14 16.26 -21.02 15.26
N ASP A 15 15.90 -21.37 16.50
CA ASP A 15 14.51 -21.70 16.86
C ASP A 15 13.62 -20.44 16.72
N VAL A 16 14.08 -19.29 17.21
CA VAL A 16 13.38 -17.99 17.04
C VAL A 16 13.19 -17.66 15.57
N HIS A 17 14.24 -17.76 14.75
CA HIS A 17 14.19 -17.50 13.31
C HIS A 17 13.17 -18.42 12.62
N THR A 18 13.20 -19.72 12.97
CA THR A 18 12.30 -20.70 12.35
C THR A 18 10.84 -20.40 12.68
N TRP A 19 10.51 -20.20 13.96
CA TRP A 19 9.13 -19.95 14.36
C TRP A 19 8.61 -18.59 13.89
N ALA A 20 9.39 -17.53 14.04
CA ALA A 20 9.02 -16.22 13.52
C ALA A 20 8.85 -16.25 12.00
N GLY A 21 9.74 -16.94 11.28
CA GLY A 21 9.66 -17.09 9.83
C GLY A 21 8.43 -17.87 9.38
N ILE A 22 8.04 -18.93 10.09
CA ILE A 22 6.82 -19.70 9.77
C ILE A 22 5.58 -18.84 10.02
N VAL A 23 5.50 -18.18 11.19
CA VAL A 23 4.31 -17.40 11.57
C VAL A 23 4.09 -16.20 10.66
N CYS A 24 5.15 -15.43 10.35
CA CYS A 24 5.01 -14.24 9.51
C CYS A 24 5.17 -14.52 8.02
N GLY A 25 5.82 -15.63 7.62
CA GLY A 25 6.22 -15.87 6.24
C GLY A 25 5.07 -15.92 5.25
N LEU A 26 3.95 -16.58 5.61
CA LEU A 26 2.78 -16.66 4.72
C LEU A 26 2.13 -15.27 4.52
N MET A 27 1.96 -14.51 5.59
CA MET A 27 1.38 -13.16 5.52
C MET A 27 2.26 -12.23 4.72
N LEU A 28 3.57 -12.30 4.94
CA LEU A 28 4.55 -11.50 4.20
C LEU A 28 4.60 -11.89 2.72
N PHE A 29 4.50 -13.19 2.41
CA PHE A 29 4.44 -13.65 1.01
C PHE A 29 3.26 -13.00 0.29
N ILE A 30 2.06 -13.02 0.89
CA ILE A 30 0.87 -12.39 0.32
C ILE A 30 1.08 -10.87 0.20
N ALA A 31 1.56 -10.23 1.27
CA ALA A 31 1.78 -8.78 1.29
C ALA A 31 2.81 -8.34 0.23
N PHE A 32 3.95 -8.99 0.13
CA PHE A 32 4.98 -8.63 -0.87
C PHE A 32 4.52 -8.89 -2.30
N TYR A 33 3.84 -10.01 -2.54
CA TYR A 33 3.31 -10.32 -3.87
C TYR A 33 2.24 -9.30 -4.30
N ALA A 34 1.31 -8.99 -3.40
CA ALA A 34 0.33 -7.93 -3.65
C ALA A 34 1.01 -6.56 -3.82
N GLY A 35 2.02 -6.23 -3.00
CA GLY A 35 2.79 -5.00 -3.11
C GLY A 35 3.52 -4.86 -4.45
N ALA A 36 4.02 -5.94 -5.02
CA ALA A 36 4.58 -5.92 -6.37
C ALA A 36 3.51 -5.58 -7.43
N ILE A 37 2.27 -6.03 -7.23
CA ILE A 37 1.16 -5.73 -8.14
C ILE A 37 0.69 -4.27 -7.99
N THR A 38 0.76 -3.66 -6.78
CA THR A 38 0.41 -2.25 -6.58
C THR A 38 1.26 -1.29 -7.41
N MET A 39 2.47 -1.71 -7.85
CA MET A 39 3.28 -0.95 -8.81
C MET A 39 2.54 -0.71 -10.15
N PHE A 40 1.56 -1.54 -10.46
CA PHE A 40 0.74 -1.47 -11.67
C PHE A 40 -0.68 -0.97 -11.39
N GLU A 41 -0.88 -0.17 -10.33
CA GLU A 41 -2.18 0.35 -9.92
C GLU A 41 -2.94 1.00 -11.09
N LYS A 42 -2.31 1.98 -11.76
CA LYS A 42 -2.94 2.70 -12.88
C LYS A 42 -3.28 1.79 -14.08
N PRO A 43 -2.36 0.96 -14.59
CA PRO A 43 -2.71 -0.05 -15.60
C PRO A 43 -3.83 -0.99 -15.18
N LEU A 44 -3.85 -1.42 -13.91
CA LEU A 44 -4.88 -2.30 -13.40
C LEU A 44 -6.27 -1.63 -13.32
N GLU A 45 -6.32 -0.38 -12.87
CA GLU A 45 -7.54 0.42 -12.89
C GLU A 45 -8.07 0.60 -14.30
N ARG A 46 -7.21 0.96 -15.27
CA ARG A 46 -7.56 1.09 -16.69
C ARG A 46 -8.19 -0.19 -17.24
N TRP A 47 -7.48 -1.29 -17.04
CA TRP A 47 -7.93 -2.59 -17.54
C TRP A 47 -9.30 -2.98 -16.97
N ALA A 48 -9.55 -2.68 -15.71
CA ALA A 48 -10.76 -3.09 -15.01
C ALA A 48 -11.92 -2.08 -15.12
N THR A 49 -11.63 -0.80 -15.45
CA THR A 49 -12.64 0.26 -15.55
C THR A 49 -13.29 0.24 -16.95
N PRO A 50 -14.63 0.20 -17.04
CA PRO A 50 -15.30 0.32 -18.33
C PRO A 50 -14.94 1.62 -19.04
N PRO A 51 -14.81 1.62 -20.38
CA PRO A 51 -14.50 2.83 -21.13
C PRO A 51 -15.58 3.90 -20.93
N SER A 52 -15.15 5.15 -20.87
CA SER A 52 -16.07 6.28 -20.77
C SER A 52 -16.90 6.43 -22.06
N GLN A 53 -18.14 6.85 -21.90
CA GLN A 53 -19.02 7.21 -22.99
C GLN A 53 -19.11 8.73 -23.20
N LEU A 54 -18.38 9.50 -22.38
CA LEU A 54 -18.31 10.95 -22.55
C LEU A 54 -17.64 11.30 -23.87
N ALA A 55 -18.12 12.36 -24.49
CA ALA A 55 -17.45 12.99 -25.61
C ALA A 55 -16.05 13.48 -25.20
N GLU A 56 -15.19 13.77 -26.19
CA GLU A 56 -13.89 14.32 -25.95
C GLU A 56 -13.97 15.58 -25.08
N ALA A 57 -13.03 15.71 -24.15
CA ALA A 57 -13.04 16.83 -23.22
C ALA A 57 -12.89 18.17 -23.98
N PRO A 58 -13.74 19.16 -23.69
CA PRO A 58 -13.62 20.48 -24.32
C PRO A 58 -12.29 21.14 -23.95
N PRO A 59 -11.83 22.16 -24.71
CA PRO A 59 -10.66 22.94 -24.35
C PRO A 59 -10.74 23.49 -22.93
N LEU A 60 -9.60 23.78 -22.31
CA LEU A 60 -9.55 24.29 -20.94
C LEU A 60 -10.23 25.66 -20.81
N GLU A 61 -10.21 26.45 -21.87
CA GLU A 61 -10.88 27.76 -21.95
C GLU A 61 -12.41 27.66 -21.80
N ASP A 62 -12.98 26.51 -22.16
CA ASP A 62 -14.43 26.25 -22.01
C ASP A 62 -14.81 25.63 -20.66
N ALA A 63 -13.85 25.41 -19.76
CA ALA A 63 -14.12 24.79 -18.44
C ALA A 63 -15.09 25.62 -17.60
N GLU A 64 -15.04 26.95 -17.67
CA GLU A 64 -15.98 27.83 -16.97
C GLU A 64 -17.40 27.68 -17.48
N LYS A 65 -17.57 27.59 -18.79
CA LYS A 65 -18.89 27.36 -19.42
C LYS A 65 -19.44 25.98 -19.02
N LEU A 66 -18.56 24.97 -19.01
CA LEU A 66 -18.94 23.62 -18.59
C LEU A 66 -19.37 23.59 -17.12
N LEU A 67 -18.60 24.28 -16.24
CA LEU A 67 -18.95 24.41 -14.84
C LEU A 67 -20.30 25.11 -14.64
N ALA A 68 -20.55 26.21 -15.36
CA ALA A 68 -21.82 26.93 -15.28
C ALA A 68 -23.00 26.03 -15.70
N ALA A 69 -22.86 25.29 -16.80
CA ALA A 69 -23.87 24.35 -17.27
C ALA A 69 -24.11 23.19 -16.26
N VAL A 70 -23.05 22.71 -15.62
CA VAL A 70 -23.17 21.69 -14.56
C VAL A 70 -23.90 22.27 -13.35
N LEU A 71 -23.55 23.46 -12.87
CA LEU A 71 -24.15 24.07 -11.68
C LEU A 71 -25.64 24.42 -11.89
N GLU A 72 -26.06 24.69 -13.12
CA GLU A 72 -27.46 24.90 -13.45
C GLU A 72 -28.29 23.63 -13.23
N GLN A 73 -27.77 22.46 -13.60
CA GLN A 73 -28.49 21.18 -13.48
C GLN A 73 -28.17 20.44 -12.16
N TYR A 74 -26.98 20.66 -11.60
CA TYR A 74 -26.46 20.00 -10.41
C TYR A 74 -25.91 21.03 -9.41
N PRO A 75 -26.76 21.79 -8.71
CA PRO A 75 -26.32 22.87 -7.80
C PRO A 75 -25.37 22.39 -6.67
N ASP A 76 -25.56 21.16 -6.19
CA ASP A 76 -24.72 20.59 -5.13
C ASP A 76 -23.28 20.29 -5.60
N ALA A 77 -23.04 20.26 -6.92
CA ALA A 77 -21.69 20.16 -7.48
C ALA A 77 -20.76 21.30 -7.06
N ALA A 78 -21.32 22.48 -6.70
CA ALA A 78 -20.56 23.61 -6.18
C ALA A 78 -19.75 23.28 -4.92
N ARG A 79 -20.18 22.27 -4.15
CA ARG A 79 -19.49 21.86 -2.90
C ARG A 79 -18.22 21.08 -3.16
N ARG A 80 -18.19 20.30 -4.23
CA ARG A 80 -17.06 19.44 -4.55
C ARG A 80 -16.99 19.19 -6.06
N TYR A 81 -16.07 19.89 -6.69
CA TYR A 81 -15.72 19.66 -8.11
C TYR A 81 -14.23 19.81 -8.32
N SER A 82 -13.75 19.28 -9.43
CA SER A 82 -12.39 19.43 -9.90
C SER A 82 -12.34 19.61 -11.42
N ILE A 83 -11.47 20.49 -11.90
CA ILE A 83 -11.20 20.70 -13.31
C ILE A 83 -9.95 19.91 -13.68
N VAL A 84 -10.08 18.99 -14.62
CA VAL A 84 -8.98 18.17 -15.11
C VAL A 84 -8.24 18.97 -16.19
N VAL A 85 -7.06 19.45 -15.86
CA VAL A 85 -6.24 20.27 -16.77
C VAL A 85 -5.79 19.48 -17.99
N THR A 86 -5.35 18.25 -17.79
CA THR A 86 -4.89 17.36 -18.86
C THR A 86 -5.73 16.08 -18.85
N PRO A 87 -6.85 16.04 -19.62
CA PRO A 87 -7.63 14.82 -19.76
C PRO A 87 -6.79 13.69 -20.39
N THR A 88 -7.09 12.48 -19.95
CA THR A 88 -6.48 11.27 -20.48
C THR A 88 -7.58 10.32 -20.97
N PRO A 89 -7.27 9.32 -21.80
CA PRO A 89 -8.25 8.32 -22.21
C PRO A 89 -8.95 7.62 -21.03
N ASP A 90 -8.31 7.58 -19.87
CA ASP A 90 -8.83 6.97 -18.65
C ASP A 90 -9.67 7.92 -17.81
N GLN A 91 -9.44 9.23 -17.99
CA GLN A 91 -10.17 10.31 -17.33
C GLN A 91 -10.50 11.38 -18.37
N PRO A 92 -11.43 11.07 -19.28
CA PRO A 92 -11.73 11.93 -20.42
C PRO A 92 -12.57 13.16 -20.06
N ALA A 93 -13.14 13.22 -18.83
CA ALA A 93 -13.94 14.34 -18.39
C ALA A 93 -13.07 15.58 -18.12
N ARG A 94 -13.46 16.74 -18.62
CA ARG A 94 -12.89 18.04 -18.25
C ARG A 94 -13.27 18.47 -16.85
N LEU A 95 -14.49 18.17 -16.43
CA LEU A 95 -15.02 18.47 -15.11
C LEU A 95 -15.45 17.18 -14.41
N VAL A 96 -15.02 17.00 -13.17
CA VAL A 96 -15.46 15.93 -12.27
C VAL A 96 -16.09 16.58 -11.06
N PHE A 97 -17.28 16.12 -10.66
CA PHE A 97 -17.97 16.60 -9.47
C PHE A 97 -18.59 15.46 -8.69
N ALA A 98 -18.91 15.69 -7.43
CA ALA A 98 -19.50 14.69 -6.56
C ALA A 98 -20.84 15.14 -6.03
N GLU A 99 -21.80 14.21 -6.01
CA GLU A 99 -23.10 14.37 -5.39
C GLU A 99 -23.32 13.36 -4.26
N ARG A 100 -24.27 13.64 -3.38
CA ARG A 100 -24.68 12.69 -2.35
C ARG A 100 -25.39 11.50 -3.00
N GLY A 101 -24.94 10.29 -2.72
CA GLY A 101 -25.60 9.05 -3.07
C GLY A 101 -26.77 8.70 -2.13
N ALA A 102 -27.30 7.50 -2.30
CA ALA A 102 -28.42 7.01 -1.48
C ALA A 102 -28.00 6.70 -0.02
N GLY A 103 -26.72 6.49 0.25
CA GLY A 103 -26.19 6.21 1.58
C GLY A 103 -25.86 7.49 2.37
N PRO A 104 -25.88 7.45 3.72
CA PRO A 104 -25.68 8.64 4.55
C PRO A 104 -24.30 9.30 4.40
N ARG A 105 -23.30 8.60 3.87
CA ARG A 105 -21.94 9.11 3.58
C ARG A 105 -21.48 8.76 2.17
N GLU A 106 -22.36 8.31 1.32
CA GLU A 106 -22.04 7.94 -0.05
C GLU A 106 -21.89 9.19 -0.91
N LEU A 107 -20.72 9.35 -1.52
CA LEU A 107 -20.48 10.33 -2.58
C LEU A 107 -20.39 9.58 -3.90
N VAL A 108 -21.13 10.07 -4.89
CA VAL A 108 -21.11 9.54 -6.25
C VAL A 108 -20.43 10.56 -7.14
N GLU A 109 -19.37 10.13 -7.82
CA GLU A 109 -18.64 10.98 -8.73
C GLU A 109 -19.19 10.91 -10.14
N TYR A 110 -19.27 12.08 -10.78
CA TYR A 110 -19.73 12.27 -12.15
C TYR A 110 -18.67 13.01 -12.95
N GLY A 111 -18.48 12.59 -14.18
CA GLY A 111 -17.70 13.32 -15.17
C GLY A 111 -18.64 14.07 -16.12
N ALA A 112 -18.26 15.27 -16.52
CA ALA A 112 -19.01 16.08 -17.44
C ALA A 112 -18.18 16.50 -18.66
N SER A 113 -18.82 16.59 -19.80
CA SER A 113 -18.31 17.08 -21.07
C SER A 113 -19.46 17.71 -21.88
N PHE A 114 -19.16 18.33 -23.01
CA PHE A 114 -20.16 18.71 -24.00
C PHE A 114 -20.24 17.65 -25.09
N ALA A 115 -21.47 17.29 -25.49
CA ALA A 115 -21.71 16.47 -26.67
C ALA A 115 -21.43 17.30 -27.95
N ALA A 116 -21.39 16.63 -29.10
CA ALA A 116 -21.14 17.29 -30.40
C ALA A 116 -22.17 18.34 -30.78
N ASP A 117 -23.39 18.23 -30.25
CA ASP A 117 -24.49 19.21 -30.42
C ASP A 117 -24.44 20.38 -29.42
N GLY A 118 -23.42 20.42 -28.54
CA GLY A 118 -23.27 21.42 -27.49
C GLY A 118 -24.09 21.15 -26.22
N SER A 119 -24.85 20.07 -26.14
CA SER A 119 -25.58 19.72 -24.93
C SER A 119 -24.67 19.22 -23.84
N LEU A 120 -25.05 19.46 -22.57
CA LEU A 120 -24.31 18.93 -21.41
C LEU A 120 -24.47 17.41 -21.35
N GLN A 121 -23.32 16.71 -21.32
CA GLN A 121 -23.26 15.27 -21.15
C GLN A 121 -22.65 14.96 -19.78
N VAL A 122 -23.38 14.24 -18.95
CA VAL A 122 -22.93 13.82 -17.61
C VAL A 122 -22.97 12.31 -17.51
N GLN A 123 -21.88 11.73 -17.03
CA GLN A 123 -21.74 10.29 -16.82
C GLN A 123 -21.31 10.00 -15.39
N ARG A 124 -22.01 9.08 -14.73
CA ARG A 124 -21.54 8.55 -13.44
C ARG A 124 -20.20 7.82 -13.64
N LEU A 125 -19.18 8.25 -12.92
CA LEU A 125 -17.89 7.57 -12.90
C LEU A 125 -17.98 6.33 -12.03
N ARG A 126 -17.49 5.23 -12.54
CA ARG A 126 -17.44 3.95 -11.82
C ARG A 126 -16.03 3.38 -11.94
N PRO A 127 -15.05 3.98 -11.26
CA PRO A 127 -13.71 3.42 -11.26
C PRO A 127 -13.75 2.00 -10.71
N ALA A 128 -13.00 1.11 -11.32
CA ALA A 128 -12.88 -0.25 -10.82
C ALA A 128 -12.20 -0.27 -9.46
N LYS A 129 -12.65 -1.17 -8.60
CA LYS A 129 -12.04 -1.36 -7.27
C LYS A 129 -10.89 -2.37 -7.29
N ALA A 130 -10.43 -2.82 -8.46
CA ALA A 130 -9.41 -3.86 -8.58
C ALA A 130 -8.10 -3.45 -7.90
N ALA A 131 -7.63 -2.23 -8.16
CA ALA A 131 -6.42 -1.71 -7.51
C ALA A 131 -6.58 -1.58 -5.99
N GLN A 132 -7.74 -1.11 -5.51
CA GLN A 132 -8.04 -1.03 -4.08
C GLN A 132 -8.05 -2.40 -3.39
N VAL A 133 -8.55 -3.45 -4.08
CA VAL A 133 -8.52 -4.82 -3.55
C VAL A 133 -7.07 -5.29 -3.42
N VAL A 134 -6.24 -5.06 -4.43
CA VAL A 134 -4.81 -5.42 -4.39
C VAL A 134 -4.08 -4.65 -3.28
N ASP A 135 -4.36 -3.36 -3.14
CA ASP A 135 -3.78 -2.53 -2.09
C ASP A 135 -4.19 -3.01 -0.67
N ARG A 136 -5.46 -3.38 -0.47
CA ARG A 136 -5.89 -4.02 0.79
C ARG A 136 -5.22 -5.37 1.04
N MET A 137 -4.97 -6.15 0.00
CA MET A 137 -4.19 -7.40 0.13
C MET A 137 -2.74 -7.11 0.51
N HIS A 138 -2.14 -6.02 -0.02
CA HIS A 138 -0.82 -5.58 0.38
C HIS A 138 -0.76 -5.12 1.83
N GLN A 139 -1.70 -4.29 2.26
CA GLN A 139 -1.68 -3.69 3.60
C GLN A 139 -2.15 -4.65 4.70
N TYR A 140 -3.16 -5.47 4.43
CA TYR A 140 -3.88 -6.25 5.45
C TYR A 140 -4.02 -7.73 5.12
N VAL A 141 -3.41 -8.22 4.05
CA VAL A 141 -3.45 -9.62 3.57
C VAL A 141 -4.86 -10.22 3.50
N GLY A 142 -5.87 -9.38 3.28
CA GLY A 142 -7.26 -9.80 3.23
C GLY A 142 -7.89 -10.16 4.58
N LEU A 143 -7.30 -9.74 5.71
CA LEU A 143 -7.85 -9.99 7.03
C LEU A 143 -9.29 -9.42 7.15
N PRO A 144 -10.26 -10.20 7.66
CA PRO A 144 -11.66 -9.80 7.76
C PRO A 144 -11.92 -8.96 9.03
N PHE A 145 -10.98 -8.11 9.42
CA PHE A 145 -11.09 -7.25 10.60
C PHE A 145 -11.29 -5.78 10.20
N PRO A 146 -11.84 -4.94 11.10
CA PRO A 146 -11.80 -3.50 10.94
C PRO A 146 -10.36 -3.00 10.78
N ASP A 147 -10.16 -1.95 9.98
CA ASP A 147 -8.83 -1.44 9.61
C ASP A 147 -7.88 -1.20 10.81
N PRO A 148 -8.31 -0.64 11.95
CA PRO A 148 -7.41 -0.46 13.10
C PRO A 148 -6.88 -1.79 13.66
N VAL A 149 -7.72 -2.84 13.69
CA VAL A 149 -7.34 -4.17 14.18
C VAL A 149 -6.43 -4.86 13.16
N ALA A 150 -6.81 -4.84 11.88
CA ALA A 150 -5.98 -5.41 10.80
C ALA A 150 -4.59 -4.75 10.77
N LYS A 151 -4.52 -3.42 10.92
CA LYS A 151 -3.29 -2.65 11.00
C LYS A 151 -2.43 -3.07 12.20
N ALA A 152 -3.02 -3.24 13.38
CA ALA A 152 -2.30 -3.69 14.57
C ALA A 152 -1.74 -5.13 14.41
N VAL A 153 -2.53 -6.04 13.80
CA VAL A 153 -2.08 -7.41 13.49
C VAL A 153 -0.90 -7.37 12.52
N MET A 154 -1.00 -6.61 11.44
CA MET A 154 0.11 -6.50 10.48
C MET A 154 1.33 -5.79 11.07
N GLY A 155 1.15 -4.87 12.00
CA GLY A 155 2.24 -4.28 12.79
C GLY A 155 2.97 -5.33 13.64
N ALA A 156 2.23 -6.23 14.29
CA ALA A 156 2.82 -7.35 15.03
C ALA A 156 3.56 -8.33 14.10
N VAL A 157 3.02 -8.60 12.90
CA VAL A 157 3.70 -9.39 11.86
C VAL A 157 5.00 -8.72 11.41
N ALA A 158 5.00 -7.40 11.19
CA ALA A 158 6.20 -6.65 10.83
C ALA A 158 7.26 -6.68 11.94
N LEU A 159 6.85 -6.63 13.21
CA LEU A 159 7.75 -6.78 14.35
C LEU A 159 8.35 -8.19 14.41
N ALA A 160 7.53 -9.23 14.25
CA ALA A 160 8.00 -10.61 14.18
C ALA A 160 8.96 -10.83 13.00
N TYR A 161 8.71 -10.14 11.88
CA TYR A 161 9.59 -10.14 10.73
C TYR A 161 10.96 -9.50 11.04
N ALA A 162 10.99 -8.35 11.71
CA ALA A 162 12.24 -7.74 12.15
C ALA A 162 13.04 -8.69 13.05
N VAL A 163 12.38 -9.39 13.97
CA VAL A 163 13.00 -10.41 14.82
C VAL A 163 13.53 -11.58 13.98
N ALA A 164 12.79 -12.03 12.97
CA ALA A 164 13.24 -13.08 12.06
C ALA A 164 14.51 -12.65 11.30
N LEU A 165 14.55 -11.43 10.75
CA LEU A 165 15.73 -10.91 10.05
C LEU A 165 16.97 -10.86 10.94
N LEU A 166 16.83 -10.29 12.14
CA LEU A 166 17.94 -10.17 13.08
C LEU A 166 18.43 -11.53 13.58
N SER A 167 17.51 -12.43 13.92
CA SER A 167 17.87 -13.79 14.37
C SER A 167 18.54 -14.59 13.24
N GLY A 168 18.05 -14.48 12.01
CA GLY A 168 18.64 -15.11 10.83
C GLY A 168 20.08 -14.63 10.57
N LEU A 169 20.29 -13.32 10.69
CA LEU A 169 21.63 -12.75 10.58
C LEU A 169 22.59 -13.33 11.64
N ILE A 170 22.16 -13.40 12.91
CA ILE A 170 22.97 -13.95 14.00
C ILE A 170 23.31 -15.42 13.74
N VAL A 171 22.36 -16.21 13.28
CA VAL A 171 22.57 -17.63 12.93
C VAL A 171 23.60 -17.78 11.81
N LEU A 172 23.59 -16.89 10.83
CA LEU A 172 24.47 -16.98 9.66
C LEU A 172 25.88 -16.39 9.92
N LEU A 173 26.03 -15.45 10.87
CA LEU A 173 27.28 -14.75 11.14
C LEU A 173 28.55 -15.64 11.24
N PRO A 174 28.52 -16.81 11.92
CA PRO A 174 29.70 -17.66 12.03
C PRO A 174 30.18 -18.25 10.69
N THR A 175 29.31 -18.41 9.73
CA THR A 175 29.56 -19.08 8.45
C THR A 175 29.32 -18.18 7.23
N ILE A 176 29.03 -16.90 7.43
CA ILE A 176 28.58 -15.96 6.42
C ILE A 176 29.45 -15.97 5.15
N MET A 177 30.78 -15.94 5.29
CA MET A 177 31.70 -15.91 4.15
C MET A 177 31.72 -17.23 3.34
N LYS A 178 31.28 -18.33 3.94
CA LYS A 178 31.22 -19.64 3.26
C LYS A 178 29.87 -19.89 2.62
N ASP A 179 28.80 -19.43 3.25
CA ASP A 179 27.43 -19.81 2.88
C ASP A 179 26.77 -18.78 1.96
N VAL A 180 27.15 -17.49 2.02
CA VAL A 180 26.61 -16.44 1.14
C VAL A 180 26.96 -16.66 -0.34
N PHE A 181 28.19 -17.12 -0.61
CA PHE A 181 28.67 -17.35 -1.98
C PHE A 181 28.59 -18.83 -2.42
N ALA A 182 28.02 -19.70 -1.59
CA ALA A 182 27.96 -21.13 -1.86
C ALA A 182 26.57 -21.54 -2.35
N LEU A 183 26.25 -21.27 -3.61
CA LEU A 183 25.07 -21.84 -4.25
C LEU A 183 25.42 -23.22 -4.80
N ARG A 184 25.11 -24.26 -4.04
CA ARG A 184 25.35 -25.66 -4.41
C ARG A 184 24.17 -26.22 -5.21
N ILE A 185 24.27 -26.16 -6.53
CA ILE A 185 23.27 -26.72 -7.44
C ILE A 185 23.59 -28.19 -7.63
N GLY A 186 22.69 -29.12 -7.26
CA GLY A 186 22.90 -30.54 -7.39
C GLY A 186 21.75 -31.38 -6.85
N ASN A 187 22.00 -32.65 -6.61
CA ASN A 187 20.97 -33.64 -6.24
C ASN A 187 20.32 -33.42 -4.86
N ASN A 188 20.90 -32.56 -4.01
CA ASN A 188 20.34 -32.24 -2.69
C ASN A 188 19.54 -30.92 -2.74
N LEU A 189 18.26 -31.03 -3.14
CA LEU A 189 17.35 -29.89 -3.23
C LEU A 189 17.21 -29.11 -1.93
N LYS A 190 17.17 -29.78 -0.79
CA LYS A 190 17.09 -29.11 0.53
C LYS A 190 18.29 -28.19 0.77
N ARG A 191 19.49 -28.63 0.42
CA ARG A 191 20.69 -27.83 0.56
C ARG A 191 20.71 -26.66 -0.42
N MET A 192 20.31 -26.88 -1.66
CA MET A 192 20.20 -25.83 -2.67
C MET A 192 19.26 -24.72 -2.21
N TRP A 193 18.06 -25.05 -1.71
CA TRP A 193 17.13 -24.07 -1.23
C TRP A 193 17.63 -23.32 0.02
N LEU A 194 18.36 -23.99 0.91
CA LEU A 194 18.99 -23.34 2.05
C LEU A 194 20.07 -22.33 1.60
N ASP A 195 20.92 -22.73 0.66
CA ASP A 195 21.96 -21.86 0.11
C ASP A 195 21.33 -20.65 -0.61
N ALA A 196 20.27 -20.85 -1.38
CA ALA A 196 19.51 -19.79 -2.03
C ALA A 196 18.86 -18.83 -1.00
N HIS A 197 18.25 -19.38 0.05
CA HIS A 197 17.68 -18.58 1.14
C HIS A 197 18.73 -17.72 1.83
N ASN A 198 19.88 -18.27 2.15
CA ASN A 198 20.98 -17.56 2.78
C ASN A 198 21.54 -16.44 1.89
N ALA A 199 21.77 -16.74 0.61
CA ALA A 199 22.28 -15.76 -0.34
C ALA A 199 21.28 -14.61 -0.55
N LEU A 200 20.03 -14.94 -0.93
CA LEU A 200 18.99 -13.95 -1.13
C LEU A 200 18.73 -13.15 0.15
N GLY A 201 18.65 -13.83 1.31
CA GLY A 201 18.41 -13.20 2.59
C GLY A 201 19.46 -12.15 2.94
N ILE A 202 20.73 -12.42 2.71
CA ILE A 202 21.83 -11.47 3.01
C ILE A 202 21.85 -10.32 2.00
N PHE A 203 21.75 -10.59 0.70
CA PHE A 203 21.80 -9.52 -0.30
C PHE A 203 20.60 -8.57 -0.19
N SER A 204 19.42 -9.06 0.18
CA SER A 204 18.23 -8.25 0.35
C SER A 204 18.05 -7.70 1.78
N LEU A 205 18.89 -8.11 2.76
CA LEU A 205 18.76 -7.76 4.17
C LEU A 205 18.59 -6.25 4.44
N PRO A 206 19.39 -5.34 3.84
CA PRO A 206 19.25 -3.91 4.09
C PRO A 206 17.86 -3.38 3.72
N PHE A 207 17.33 -3.83 2.58
CA PHE A 207 16.00 -3.46 2.11
C PHE A 207 14.90 -4.03 3.01
N HIS A 208 14.99 -5.31 3.35
CA HIS A 208 14.03 -5.96 4.22
C HIS A 208 14.03 -5.39 5.63
N LEU A 209 15.18 -5.03 6.17
CA LEU A 209 15.28 -4.38 7.48
C LEU A 209 14.61 -2.99 7.44
N MET A 210 14.87 -2.21 6.40
CA MET A 210 14.21 -0.91 6.22
C MET A 210 12.69 -1.07 6.12
N ILE A 211 12.21 -2.01 5.29
CA ILE A 211 10.77 -2.29 5.14
C ILE A 211 10.16 -2.72 6.49
N ALA A 212 10.80 -3.63 7.22
CA ALA A 212 10.29 -4.09 8.50
C ALA A 212 10.17 -2.95 9.52
N LEU A 213 11.22 -2.12 9.65
CA LEU A 213 11.23 -1.00 10.59
C LEU A 213 10.20 0.08 10.22
N THR A 214 10.13 0.47 8.96
CA THR A 214 9.14 1.46 8.50
C THR A 214 7.72 0.93 8.65
N SER A 215 7.46 -0.34 8.35
CA SER A 215 6.14 -0.96 8.54
C SER A 215 5.71 -0.96 10.01
N VAL A 216 6.62 -1.22 10.95
CA VAL A 216 6.34 -1.11 12.39
C VAL A 216 5.99 0.33 12.77
N VAL A 217 6.77 1.31 12.31
CA VAL A 217 6.50 2.73 12.56
C VAL A 217 5.14 3.14 12.01
N PHE A 218 4.83 2.79 10.76
CA PHE A 218 3.53 3.10 10.15
C PHE A 218 2.35 2.40 10.83
N ALA A 219 2.54 1.15 11.27
CA ALA A 219 1.48 0.44 11.98
C ALA A 219 1.16 1.06 13.34
N PHE A 220 2.18 1.51 14.06
CA PHE A 220 2.06 2.04 15.42
C PHE A 220 2.29 3.55 15.53
N HIS A 221 2.17 4.32 14.42
CA HIS A 221 2.43 5.76 14.45
C HIS A 221 1.49 6.51 15.41
N SER A 222 0.19 6.16 15.46
CA SER A 222 -0.77 6.85 16.32
C SER A 222 -0.41 6.76 17.82
N PRO A 223 -0.16 5.58 18.42
CA PRO A 223 0.32 5.51 19.80
C PRO A 223 1.71 6.14 19.98
N PHE A 224 2.57 6.12 18.94
CA PHE A 224 3.87 6.77 19.00
C PHE A 224 3.72 8.29 19.10
N TYR A 225 2.90 8.93 18.26
CA TYR A 225 2.64 10.37 18.32
C TYR A 225 1.92 10.77 19.61
N ALA A 226 0.94 10.00 20.07
CA ALA A 226 0.27 10.25 21.34
C ALA A 226 1.25 10.20 22.53
N SER A 227 2.22 9.27 22.48
CA SER A 227 3.27 9.20 23.50
C SER A 227 4.22 10.39 23.42
N GLN A 228 4.62 10.81 22.22
CA GLN A 228 5.45 11.98 21.99
C GLN A 228 4.77 13.27 22.46
N GLU A 229 3.52 13.46 22.09
CA GLU A 229 2.70 14.60 22.55
C GLU A 229 2.69 14.69 24.07
N LYS A 230 2.40 13.57 24.74
CA LYS A 230 2.30 13.54 26.20
C LYS A 230 3.65 13.68 26.90
N LEU A 231 4.70 13.02 26.42
CA LEU A 231 6.00 12.94 27.10
C LEU A 231 6.94 14.08 26.75
N VAL A 232 6.87 14.61 25.52
CA VAL A 232 7.79 15.63 25.02
C VAL A 232 7.15 17.02 25.08
N TYR A 233 5.87 17.12 24.74
CA TYR A 233 5.17 18.39 24.60
C TYR A 233 4.15 18.66 25.72
N GLY A 234 4.04 17.80 26.73
CA GLY A 234 3.16 17.99 27.88
C GLY A 234 1.67 18.02 27.57
N GLY A 235 1.26 17.59 26.38
CA GLY A 235 -0.13 17.59 25.92
C GLY A 235 -0.61 18.96 25.38
N GLU A 236 0.31 19.88 25.10
CA GLU A 236 -0.02 21.25 24.66
C GLU A 236 -0.11 21.41 23.12
N ILE A 237 0.17 20.36 22.35
CA ILE A 237 0.09 20.45 20.88
C ILE A 237 -1.34 20.14 20.41
N ASP A 238 -2.03 21.16 19.95
CA ASP A 238 -3.19 21.00 19.10
C ASP A 238 -2.72 20.68 17.66
N TRP A 239 -2.79 19.43 17.28
CA TRP A 239 -2.45 18.99 15.93
C TRP A 239 -3.44 19.46 14.86
N GLY A 240 -4.40 20.30 15.26
CA GLY A 240 -5.50 20.74 14.41
C GLY A 240 -6.31 19.54 13.92
N THR A 241 -7.57 19.47 14.23
CA THR A 241 -8.48 18.57 13.53
C THR A 241 -8.54 19.06 12.08
N HIS A 242 -7.75 18.46 11.20
CA HIS A 242 -8.02 18.54 9.78
C HIS A 242 -9.37 17.86 9.58
N GLU A 243 -10.42 18.62 9.64
CA GLU A 243 -11.72 18.22 9.13
C GLU A 243 -11.57 18.09 7.62
N GLU A 244 -11.31 16.83 7.16
CA GLU A 244 -11.41 16.44 5.77
C GLU A 244 -12.89 16.33 5.32
#